data_423eeb6556f7ed308d554161a06cb1bb
#
_entry.id   423eeb6556f7ed308d554161a06cb1bb
#
_cell.length_a   1.000
_cell.length_b   1.000
_cell.length_c   1.000
_cell.angle_alpha   90.00
_cell.angle_beta   90.00
_cell.angle_gamma   90.00
#
_symmetry.space_group_name_H-M   'P 1'
#
loop_
_entity.id
_entity.type
_entity.pdbx_description
1 polymer ?
#
loop_
_entity_poly.entity_id
_entity_poly.type
_entity_poly.pdbx_seq_one_letter_code
_entity_poly.pdbx_strand_id
1 'polypeptide(L)'
;MKKDLRFICYTYMREKSMKVDYEVLSDALTVSIGMVLPYLQLESEQEVKADLRRIQEITYHANGSVRGMMAITEEDITWLSERYDTYCARVGDKIKQFVIPQGCLGAMHLHQVRNDAKLVYRALHHVNKEEKVNELIFKFIGLLSNVAAVLALYINELNGIEEIPFHTKSYVLK
;
A
#
# COMPACT_ATOMS: atom_id res chain seq x y z
N MET A 1 29.33 -7.97 -28.01
CA MET A 1 29.11 -6.54 -27.67
C MET A 1 28.70 -6.46 -26.21
N LYS A 2 29.46 -5.78 -25.33
CA LYS A 2 29.01 -5.54 -23.94
C LYS A 2 27.75 -4.67 -23.98
N LYS A 3 26.67 -5.12 -23.27
CA LYS A 3 25.45 -4.31 -23.14
C LYS A 3 25.80 -3.02 -22.40
N ASP A 4 25.48 -1.87 -22.96
CA ASP A 4 25.60 -0.58 -22.27
C ASP A 4 24.42 -0.42 -21.31
N LEU A 5 24.71 -0.52 -20.00
CA LEU A 5 23.71 -0.48 -18.94
C LEU A 5 22.95 0.85 -18.85
N ARG A 6 23.53 1.94 -19.41
CA ARG A 6 22.87 3.26 -19.45
C ARG A 6 21.56 3.27 -20.22
N PHE A 7 21.37 2.31 -21.14
CA PHE A 7 20.18 2.18 -21.99
C PHE A 7 19.25 1.06 -21.53
N ILE A 8 19.46 0.50 -20.32
CA ILE A 8 18.63 -0.56 -19.74
C ILE A 8 17.99 -0.01 -18.49
N CYS A 9 16.70 0.38 -18.57
CA CYS A 9 15.96 0.91 -17.42
C CYS A 9 15.66 -0.17 -16.36
N TYR A 10 15.46 -1.42 -16.77
CA TYR A 10 15.26 -2.57 -15.91
C TYR A 10 15.64 -3.86 -16.64
N THR A 11 16.38 -4.75 -15.98
CA THR A 11 16.97 -5.94 -16.59
C THR A 11 15.94 -6.88 -17.20
N TYR A 12 14.79 -7.03 -16.56
CA TYR A 12 13.73 -7.95 -16.96
C TYR A 12 12.63 -7.33 -17.81
N MET A 13 12.74 -6.04 -18.17
CA MET A 13 11.69 -5.28 -18.88
C MET A 13 11.19 -5.93 -20.19
N ARG A 14 11.96 -6.84 -20.77
CA ARG A 14 11.60 -7.54 -22.01
C ARG A 14 11.05 -8.96 -21.78
N GLU A 15 10.95 -9.40 -20.54
CA GLU A 15 10.29 -10.65 -20.23
C GLU A 15 8.79 -10.58 -20.57
N LYS A 16 8.23 -11.73 -20.92
CA LYS A 16 6.78 -11.84 -21.15
C LYS A 16 6.00 -12.15 -19.87
N SER A 17 6.69 -12.41 -18.77
CA SER A 17 6.06 -12.73 -17.49
C SER A 17 5.42 -11.51 -16.85
N MET A 18 4.25 -11.70 -16.24
CA MET A 18 3.56 -10.70 -15.43
C MET A 18 4.31 -10.30 -14.16
N LYS A 19 5.41 -11.01 -13.81
CA LYS A 19 6.32 -10.61 -12.73
C LYS A 19 6.86 -9.21 -12.95
N VAL A 20 7.17 -8.84 -14.21
CA VAL A 20 7.70 -7.52 -14.55
C VAL A 20 6.70 -6.42 -14.20
N ASP A 21 5.42 -6.62 -14.55
CA ASP A 21 4.36 -5.64 -14.22
C ASP A 21 4.18 -5.51 -12.71
N TYR A 22 4.22 -6.63 -11.98
CA TYR A 22 4.18 -6.63 -10.53
C TYR A 22 5.37 -5.88 -9.91
N GLU A 23 6.59 -6.14 -10.38
CA GLU A 23 7.83 -5.51 -9.87
C GLU A 23 7.81 -3.99 -10.11
N VAL A 24 7.38 -3.53 -11.29
CA VAL A 24 7.28 -2.11 -11.62
C VAL A 24 6.19 -1.43 -10.77
N LEU A 25 5.03 -2.06 -10.61
CA LEU A 25 3.92 -1.50 -9.82
C LEU A 25 4.25 -1.48 -8.32
N SER A 26 4.90 -2.51 -7.78
CA SER A 26 5.25 -2.56 -6.36
C SER A 26 6.42 -1.62 -6.02
N ASP A 27 7.33 -1.35 -6.97
CA ASP A 27 8.32 -0.28 -6.84
C ASP A 27 7.62 1.10 -6.78
N ALA A 28 6.67 1.37 -7.69
CA ALA A 28 5.86 2.58 -7.66
C ALA A 28 5.08 2.73 -6.33
N LEU A 29 4.51 1.63 -5.81
CA LEU A 29 3.85 1.64 -4.49
C LEU A 29 4.81 2.02 -3.37
N THR A 30 6.04 1.51 -3.40
CA THR A 30 7.08 1.86 -2.42
C THR A 30 7.41 3.36 -2.45
N VAL A 31 7.48 3.95 -3.66
CA VAL A 31 7.65 5.40 -3.85
C VAL A 31 6.43 6.16 -3.29
N SER A 32 5.21 5.72 -3.59
CA SER A 32 3.98 6.36 -3.10
C SER A 32 3.92 6.39 -1.58
N ILE A 33 4.35 5.33 -0.88
CA ILE A 33 4.46 5.32 0.58
C ILE A 33 5.46 6.38 1.06
N GLY A 34 6.63 6.47 0.42
CA GLY A 34 7.63 7.47 0.73
C GLY A 34 7.13 8.91 0.56
N MET A 35 6.26 9.14 -0.43
CA MET A 35 5.67 10.46 -0.69
C MET A 35 4.75 10.95 0.43
N VAL A 36 4.22 10.09 1.28
CA VAL A 36 3.42 10.49 2.45
C VAL A 36 4.29 11.18 3.51
N LEU A 37 5.50 10.66 3.76
CA LEU A 37 6.34 11.01 4.90
C LEU A 37 6.64 12.50 5.09
N PRO A 38 6.90 13.31 4.04
CA PRO A 38 7.15 14.74 4.16
C PRO A 38 5.95 15.54 4.69
N TYR A 39 4.74 15.03 4.52
CA TYR A 39 3.50 15.70 4.89
C TYR A 39 3.01 15.38 6.31
N LEU A 40 3.65 14.40 6.99
CA LEU A 40 3.38 14.07 8.38
C LEU A 40 4.32 14.88 9.28
N GLN A 41 3.85 16.07 9.71
CA GLN A 41 4.68 17.04 10.43
C GLN A 41 4.25 17.24 11.90
N LEU A 42 3.01 16.86 12.26
CA LEU A 42 2.52 16.98 13.62
C LEU A 42 3.21 15.94 14.53
N GLU A 43 3.38 16.29 15.80
CA GLU A 43 3.89 15.35 16.82
C GLU A 43 3.02 14.10 16.92
N SER A 44 1.70 14.29 16.85
CA SER A 44 0.70 13.20 16.85
C SER A 44 0.79 12.25 15.65
N GLU A 45 1.50 12.62 14.58
CA GLU A 45 1.68 11.82 13.38
C GLU A 45 2.98 11.01 13.36
N GLN A 46 3.87 11.19 14.35
CA GLN A 46 5.21 10.57 14.31
C GLN A 46 5.15 9.03 14.43
N GLU A 47 4.16 8.48 15.13
CA GLU A 47 3.91 7.04 15.17
C GLU A 47 3.56 6.51 13.78
N VAL A 48 2.62 7.16 13.09
CA VAL A 48 2.22 6.81 11.71
C VAL A 48 3.42 6.89 10.77
N LYS A 49 4.23 7.92 10.93
CA LYS A 49 5.45 8.12 10.13
C LYS A 49 6.47 7.00 10.32
N ALA A 50 6.64 6.52 11.55
CA ALA A 50 7.51 5.38 11.87
C ALA A 50 6.96 4.08 11.26
N ASP A 51 5.65 3.83 11.39
CA ASP A 51 4.99 2.67 10.82
C ASP A 51 5.08 2.67 9.28
N LEU A 52 4.88 3.81 8.62
CA LEU A 52 5.00 3.93 7.17
C LEU A 52 6.41 3.63 6.66
N ARG A 53 7.46 4.01 7.41
CA ARG A 53 8.85 3.65 7.05
C ARG A 53 9.06 2.14 7.07
N ARG A 54 8.53 1.46 8.09
CA ARG A 54 8.59 0.00 8.17
C ARG A 54 7.75 -0.65 7.05
N ILE A 55 6.55 -0.15 6.80
CA ILE A 55 5.69 -0.61 5.70
C ILE A 55 6.42 -0.45 4.35
N GLN A 56 7.08 0.68 4.12
CA GLN A 56 7.85 0.93 2.91
C GLN A 56 8.97 -0.09 2.70
N GLU A 57 9.72 -0.41 3.75
CA GLU A 57 10.78 -1.42 3.73
C GLU A 57 10.20 -2.81 3.40
N ILE A 58 9.14 -3.24 4.10
CA ILE A 58 8.49 -4.53 3.84
C ILE A 58 7.92 -4.57 2.42
N THR A 59 7.36 -3.47 1.91
CA THR A 59 6.85 -3.38 0.53
C THR A 59 7.97 -3.61 -0.49
N TYR A 60 9.16 -3.08 -0.23
CA TYR A 60 10.32 -3.29 -1.09
C TYR A 60 10.85 -4.73 -1.02
N HIS A 61 10.77 -5.37 0.15
CA HIS A 61 11.02 -6.81 0.29
C HIS A 61 9.98 -7.65 -0.46
N ALA A 62 8.70 -7.24 -0.44
CA ALA A 62 7.63 -7.90 -1.19
C ALA A 62 7.88 -7.87 -2.71
N ASN A 63 8.41 -6.75 -3.21
CA ASN A 63 8.79 -6.61 -4.62
C ASN A 63 9.76 -7.73 -5.04
N GLY A 64 10.87 -7.91 -4.31
CA GLY A 64 11.88 -8.91 -4.63
C GLY A 64 11.45 -10.36 -4.38
N SER A 65 10.51 -10.58 -3.46
CA SER A 65 10.10 -11.93 -3.01
C SER A 65 9.37 -12.74 -4.08
N VAL A 66 8.84 -12.11 -5.12
CA VAL A 66 8.18 -12.81 -6.23
C VAL A 66 9.19 -13.54 -7.13
N ARG A 67 10.42 -13.05 -7.18
CA ARG A 67 11.46 -13.59 -8.05
C ARG A 67 12.61 -14.22 -7.28
N GLY A 68 12.92 -13.69 -6.11
CA GLY A 68 14.02 -14.09 -5.24
C GLY A 68 13.58 -14.97 -4.05
N MET A 69 14.39 -14.91 -2.99
CA MET A 69 14.03 -15.53 -1.73
C MET A 69 12.89 -14.76 -1.06
N MET A 70 12.01 -15.50 -0.39
CA MET A 70 10.94 -14.93 0.42
C MET A 70 11.53 -14.12 1.57
N ALA A 71 11.23 -12.83 1.63
CA ALA A 71 11.74 -11.89 2.63
C ALA A 71 10.65 -11.28 3.50
N ILE A 72 9.38 -11.66 3.31
CA ILE A 72 8.26 -11.31 4.19
C ILE A 72 7.98 -12.48 5.12
N THR A 73 7.74 -12.21 6.39
CA THR A 73 7.51 -13.20 7.44
C THR A 73 6.08 -13.14 7.97
N GLU A 74 5.65 -14.15 8.74
CA GLU A 74 4.36 -14.11 9.46
C GLU A 74 4.36 -13.03 10.55
N GLU A 75 5.52 -12.69 11.14
CA GLU A 75 5.64 -11.60 12.09
C GLU A 75 5.35 -10.25 11.44
N ASP A 76 5.74 -10.03 10.19
CA ASP A 76 5.42 -8.80 9.45
C ASP A 76 3.91 -8.67 9.23
N ILE A 77 3.24 -9.78 8.91
CA ILE A 77 1.78 -9.80 8.75
C ILE A 77 1.09 -9.54 10.08
N THR A 78 1.54 -10.19 11.15
CA THR A 78 0.98 -10.03 12.50
C THR A 78 1.13 -8.58 12.95
N TRP A 79 2.34 -8.01 12.84
CA TRP A 79 2.59 -6.62 13.17
C TRP A 79 1.67 -5.66 12.38
N LEU A 80 1.57 -5.82 11.07
CA LEU A 80 0.73 -4.94 10.25
C LEU A 80 -0.76 -5.08 10.60
N SER A 81 -1.21 -6.30 10.97
CA SER A 81 -2.57 -6.54 11.44
C SER A 81 -2.85 -5.83 12.78
N GLU A 82 -1.93 -5.89 13.73
CA GLU A 82 -2.02 -5.17 15.00
C GLU A 82 -2.07 -3.65 14.79
N ARG A 83 -1.27 -3.12 13.84
CA ARG A 83 -1.34 -1.69 13.46
C ARG A 83 -2.68 -1.33 12.84
N TYR A 84 -3.22 -2.18 11.96
CA TYR A 84 -4.55 -2.00 11.40
C TYR A 84 -5.62 -1.89 12.48
N ASP A 85 -5.65 -2.85 13.42
CA ASP A 85 -6.62 -2.89 14.52
C ASP A 85 -6.49 -1.64 15.43
N THR A 86 -5.24 -1.22 15.71
CA THR A 86 -4.95 -0.01 16.49
C THR A 86 -5.54 1.24 15.82
N TYR A 87 -5.32 1.42 14.51
CA TYR A 87 -5.84 2.58 13.80
C TYR A 87 -7.35 2.51 13.58
N CYS A 88 -7.93 1.33 13.38
CA CYS A 88 -9.37 1.14 13.37
C CYS A 88 -10.03 1.57 14.68
N ALA A 89 -9.42 1.21 15.83
CA ALA A 89 -9.92 1.62 17.13
C ALA A 89 -9.87 3.15 17.33
N ARG A 90 -8.84 3.82 16.79
CA ARG A 90 -8.70 5.30 16.87
C ARG A 90 -9.72 6.03 16.01
N VAL A 91 -9.95 5.54 14.79
CA VAL A 91 -10.91 6.13 13.82
C VAL A 91 -12.37 5.85 14.24
N GLY A 92 -12.62 4.74 14.92
CA GLY A 92 -13.94 4.36 15.42
C GLY A 92 -14.97 4.12 14.30
N ASP A 93 -16.17 4.65 14.47
CA ASP A 93 -17.28 4.40 13.53
C ASP A 93 -17.10 5.02 12.14
N LYS A 94 -16.17 5.94 11.95
CA LYS A 94 -15.88 6.55 10.65
C LYS A 94 -15.46 5.52 9.59
N ILE A 95 -14.83 4.41 10.02
CA ILE A 95 -14.44 3.33 9.11
C ILE A 95 -15.61 2.62 8.43
N LYS A 96 -16.81 2.70 9.01
CA LYS A 96 -18.03 2.05 8.50
C LYS A 96 -18.68 2.83 7.35
N GLN A 97 -18.20 4.03 7.07
CA GLN A 97 -18.77 4.91 6.06
C GLN A 97 -17.88 4.96 4.81
N PHE A 98 -18.52 4.96 3.65
CA PHE A 98 -17.82 5.35 2.44
C PHE A 98 -17.66 6.88 2.43
N VAL A 99 -16.45 7.32 2.14
CA VAL A 99 -16.12 8.74 2.05
C VAL A 99 -15.57 9.08 0.67
N ILE A 100 -15.74 10.33 0.26
CA ILE A 100 -15.07 10.86 -0.93
C ILE A 100 -13.59 11.05 -0.57
N PRO A 101 -12.64 10.42 -1.30
CA PRO A 101 -11.20 10.55 -1.00
C PRO A 101 -10.75 12.00 -1.16
N GLN A 102 -10.51 12.67 -0.05
CA GLN A 102 -10.02 14.05 0.03
C GLN A 102 -9.40 14.34 1.39
N GLY A 103 -8.85 15.53 1.59
CA GLY A 103 -8.32 15.96 2.87
C GLY A 103 -6.96 16.65 2.75
N CYS A 104 -6.16 16.58 3.81
CA CYS A 104 -4.80 17.08 3.80
C CYS A 104 -3.91 16.27 2.84
N LEU A 105 -2.76 16.82 2.46
CA LEU A 105 -1.85 16.17 1.50
C LEU A 105 -1.39 14.80 1.99
N GLY A 106 -1.14 14.62 3.29
CA GLY A 106 -0.81 13.31 3.87
C GLY A 106 -1.90 12.27 3.63
N ALA A 107 -3.17 12.63 3.89
CA ALA A 107 -4.32 11.75 3.66
C ALA A 107 -4.53 11.46 2.16
N MET A 108 -4.35 12.47 1.29
CA MET A 108 -4.47 12.28 -0.16
C MET A 108 -3.42 11.31 -0.71
N HIS A 109 -2.17 11.42 -0.25
CA HIS A 109 -1.13 10.45 -0.61
C HIS A 109 -1.42 9.04 -0.06
N LEU A 110 -2.02 8.91 1.13
CA LEU A 110 -2.47 7.62 1.65
C LEU A 110 -3.60 7.01 0.81
N HIS A 111 -4.53 7.82 0.30
CA HIS A 111 -5.52 7.35 -0.68
C HIS A 111 -4.85 6.87 -1.99
N GLN A 112 -3.77 7.53 -2.43
CA GLN A 112 -2.98 7.06 -3.58
C GLN A 112 -2.31 5.72 -3.26
N VAL A 113 -1.64 5.59 -2.12
CA VAL A 113 -1.04 4.31 -1.64
C VAL A 113 -2.08 3.19 -1.65
N ARG A 114 -3.30 3.45 -1.16
CA ARG A 114 -4.41 2.48 -1.20
C ARG A 114 -4.71 2.00 -2.62
N ASN A 115 -4.76 2.92 -3.58
CA ASN A 115 -5.06 2.58 -4.98
C ASN A 115 -3.91 1.82 -5.63
N ASP A 116 -2.68 2.24 -5.40
CA ASP A 116 -1.48 1.57 -5.93
C ASP A 116 -1.36 0.15 -5.36
N ALA A 117 -1.64 -0.05 -4.06
CA ALA A 117 -1.70 -1.38 -3.46
C ALA A 117 -2.73 -2.30 -4.15
N LYS A 118 -3.90 -1.76 -4.56
CA LYS A 118 -4.90 -2.54 -5.34
C LYS A 118 -4.38 -2.92 -6.73
N LEU A 119 -3.63 -2.03 -7.39
CA LEU A 119 -3.02 -2.33 -8.68
C LEU A 119 -1.97 -3.43 -8.54
N VAL A 120 -1.11 -3.33 -7.52
CA VAL A 120 -0.12 -4.36 -7.18
C VAL A 120 -0.80 -5.70 -6.86
N TYR A 121 -1.85 -5.69 -6.05
CA TYR A 121 -2.63 -6.91 -5.71
C TYR A 121 -3.22 -7.57 -6.96
N ARG A 122 -3.74 -6.76 -7.89
CA ARG A 122 -4.26 -7.27 -9.15
C ARG A 122 -3.16 -7.86 -10.04
N ALA A 123 -2.00 -7.18 -10.16
CA ALA A 123 -0.85 -7.72 -10.89
C ALA A 123 -0.37 -9.05 -10.28
N LEU A 124 -0.34 -9.14 -8.95
CA LEU A 124 0.01 -10.37 -8.24
C LEU A 124 -0.92 -11.55 -8.59
N HIS A 125 -2.22 -11.30 -8.76
CA HIS A 125 -3.16 -12.31 -9.26
C HIS A 125 -2.83 -12.78 -10.68
N HIS A 126 -2.29 -11.91 -11.54
CA HIS A 126 -1.86 -12.32 -12.88
C HIS A 126 -0.58 -13.16 -12.80
N VAL A 127 0.38 -12.78 -11.96
CA VAL A 127 1.57 -13.61 -11.70
C VAL A 127 1.18 -15.00 -11.19
N ASN A 128 0.24 -15.08 -10.26
CA ASN A 128 -0.20 -16.35 -9.67
C ASN A 128 -0.90 -17.30 -10.66
N LYS A 129 -1.37 -16.81 -11.83
CA LYS A 129 -1.86 -17.65 -12.92
C LYS A 129 -0.73 -18.31 -13.72
N GLU A 130 0.45 -17.69 -13.75
CA GLU A 130 1.63 -18.20 -14.44
C GLU A 130 2.47 -19.10 -13.51
N GLU A 131 2.63 -18.69 -12.27
CA GLU A 131 3.43 -19.38 -11.26
C GLU A 131 2.86 -19.09 -9.87
N LYS A 132 2.76 -20.14 -9.03
CA LYS A 132 2.19 -20.02 -7.69
C LYS A 132 2.99 -19.02 -6.84
N VAL A 133 2.33 -17.97 -6.37
CA VAL A 133 2.87 -16.95 -5.49
C VAL A 133 2.62 -17.33 -4.03
N ASN A 134 3.58 -17.00 -3.15
CA ASN A 134 3.43 -17.21 -1.70
C ASN A 134 2.27 -16.35 -1.15
N GLU A 135 1.42 -16.96 -0.32
CA GLU A 135 0.24 -16.30 0.27
C GLU A 135 0.58 -15.11 1.17
N LEU A 136 1.78 -15.08 1.78
CA LEU A 136 2.20 -13.95 2.61
C LEU A 136 2.25 -12.64 1.83
N ILE A 137 2.67 -12.69 0.54
CA ILE A 137 2.69 -11.50 -0.32
C ILE A 137 1.25 -11.00 -0.55
N PHE A 138 0.30 -11.90 -0.82
CA PHE A 138 -1.11 -11.53 -0.96
C PHE A 138 -1.68 -10.93 0.33
N LYS A 139 -1.42 -11.58 1.47
CA LYS A 139 -1.87 -11.08 2.78
C LYS A 139 -1.33 -9.68 3.04
N PHE A 140 -0.02 -9.48 2.83
CA PHE A 140 0.63 -8.19 3.05
C PHE A 140 0.04 -7.08 2.18
N ILE A 141 0.01 -7.25 0.85
CA ILE A 141 -0.46 -6.21 -0.08
C ILE A 141 -1.96 -5.92 0.13
N GLY A 142 -2.78 -6.95 0.38
CA GLY A 142 -4.19 -6.78 0.68
C GLY A 142 -4.42 -5.98 1.97
N LEU A 143 -3.71 -6.33 3.04
CA LEU A 143 -3.78 -5.64 4.32
C LEU A 143 -3.25 -4.20 4.21
N LEU A 144 -2.14 -3.98 3.49
CA LEU A 144 -1.58 -2.65 3.24
C LEU A 144 -2.61 -1.70 2.62
N SER A 145 -3.40 -2.18 1.64
CA SER A 145 -4.47 -1.37 1.05
C SER A 145 -5.50 -0.91 2.10
N ASN A 146 -5.84 -1.78 3.05
CA ASN A 146 -6.79 -1.46 4.11
C ASN A 146 -6.17 -0.53 5.16
N VAL A 147 -4.92 -0.77 5.56
CA VAL A 147 -4.16 0.10 6.46
C VAL A 147 -4.08 1.52 5.90
N ALA A 148 -3.73 1.67 4.61
CA ALA A 148 -3.65 2.97 3.98
C ALA A 148 -5.01 3.71 3.96
N ALA A 149 -6.12 2.97 3.79
CA ALA A 149 -7.46 3.55 3.88
C ALA A 149 -7.77 4.11 5.28
N VAL A 150 -7.48 3.32 6.33
CA VAL A 150 -7.72 3.73 7.72
C VAL A 150 -6.79 4.88 8.13
N LEU A 151 -5.52 4.82 7.73
CA LEU A 151 -4.57 5.89 7.99
C LEU A 151 -4.98 7.20 7.33
N ALA A 152 -5.57 7.18 6.13
CA ALA A 152 -6.07 8.41 5.50
C ALA A 152 -7.12 9.11 6.35
N LEU A 153 -8.08 8.34 6.89
CA LEU A 153 -9.11 8.87 7.81
C LEU A 153 -8.47 9.40 9.10
N TYR A 154 -7.53 8.65 9.67
CA TYR A 154 -6.86 9.04 10.92
C TYR A 154 -6.03 10.31 10.75
N ILE A 155 -5.28 10.46 9.66
CA ILE A 155 -4.50 11.66 9.37
C ILE A 155 -5.41 12.88 9.13
N ASN A 156 -6.54 12.72 8.45
CA ASN A 156 -7.52 13.79 8.33
C ASN A 156 -8.05 14.22 9.71
N GLU A 157 -8.37 13.27 10.58
CA GLU A 157 -8.83 13.57 11.94
C GLU A 157 -7.79 14.34 12.75
N LEU A 158 -6.53 13.92 12.73
CA LEU A 158 -5.42 14.61 13.42
C LEU A 158 -5.22 16.05 12.90
N ASN A 159 -5.58 16.31 11.65
CA ASN A 159 -5.51 17.63 11.02
C ASN A 159 -6.83 18.41 11.10
N GLY A 160 -7.83 17.94 11.86
CA GLY A 160 -9.11 18.62 12.03
C GLY A 160 -9.97 18.67 10.77
N ILE A 161 -9.76 17.76 9.83
CA ILE A 161 -10.52 17.68 8.57
C ILE A 161 -11.65 16.68 8.71
N GLU A 162 -12.86 17.11 8.41
CA GLU A 162 -14.03 16.25 8.38
C GLU A 162 -14.14 15.48 7.06
N GLU A 163 -14.52 14.21 7.15
CA GLU A 163 -14.77 13.37 5.98
C GLU A 163 -16.10 13.76 5.32
N ILE A 164 -16.14 13.71 3.98
CA ILE A 164 -17.39 13.85 3.23
C ILE A 164 -17.99 12.48 2.99
N PRO A 165 -19.15 12.15 3.60
CA PRO A 165 -19.81 10.87 3.35
C PRO A 165 -20.20 10.71 1.88
N PHE A 166 -19.97 9.51 1.33
CA PHE A 166 -20.39 9.16 -0.01
C PHE A 166 -21.62 8.26 0.02
N HIS A 167 -22.72 8.74 -0.54
CA HIS A 167 -23.95 7.96 -0.72
C HIS A 167 -24.01 7.40 -2.13
N THR A 168 -23.74 6.11 -2.27
CA THR A 168 -23.77 5.45 -3.58
C THR A 168 -25.16 5.40 -4.17
N LYS A 169 -25.28 5.72 -5.46
CA LYS A 169 -26.51 5.51 -6.27
C LYS A 169 -26.44 4.20 -7.09
N SER A 170 -25.26 3.58 -7.14
CA SER A 170 -24.97 2.44 -8.01
C SER A 170 -25.07 1.09 -7.31
N TYR A 171 -24.98 1.05 -5.99
CA TYR A 171 -25.01 -0.17 -5.19
C TYR A 171 -26.05 -0.04 -4.06
N VAL A 172 -26.87 -1.06 -3.92
CA VAL A 172 -27.67 -1.24 -2.69
C VAL A 172 -26.73 -1.89 -1.68
N LEU A 173 -26.25 -1.11 -0.73
CA LEU A 173 -25.51 -1.66 0.41
C LEU A 173 -26.49 -2.48 1.25
N LYS A 174 -26.29 -3.79 1.29
CA LYS A 174 -27.06 -4.70 2.13
C LYS A 174 -26.55 -4.67 3.56
#